data_8bd7a20c165071cb73a52d711d4a39db
#
_entry.id   8bd7a20c165071cb73a52d711d4a39db
#
_cell.length_a   1.000
_cell.length_b   1.000
_cell.length_c   1.000
_cell.angle_alpha   90.00
_cell.angle_beta   90.00
_cell.angle_gamma   90.00
#
_symmetry.space_group_name_H-M   'P 1'
#
loop_
_entity.id
_entity.type
_entity.pdbx_description
1 polymer ?
#
loop_
_entity_poly.entity_id
_entity_poly.type
_entity_poly.pdbx_seq_one_letter_code
_entity_poly.pdbx_strand_id
1 'polypeptide(L)'
;MMPSVKNKMSPADSKVNTRLSPMILDHLSSAVVLLDKNLRYLYLNQAAEGLLAVSHQHAYGQLFSDLVRDTGDLKASFLHALETGTPFTQRQATLTLGTLHQNVLVDISATPLPEQSLLLEMQAMDRLVRISREEAIVSSQQTSRHLARGLAHEIKNPLGGIRGAAQLLARALPDASLTEYTRIIIEEADRLRDLVDRMLGSHEPPVMQPVNIHEVLERVLSLIHAEYGESITFQRDYDPSMPDVEGDRGQLLQALLNIVRNAIQALHENHTPDAGITLRTRVQRRFTIGKRQHRLVCRIDVLDNGPGIPAEMQDTIFFPMISGRADGTGLGLAIA
;
A
#
# COMPACT_ATOMS: atom_id res chain seq x y z
N MET A 1 -33.53 -60.32 7.76
CA MET A 1 -32.36 -60.61 6.91
C MET A 1 -32.44 -59.66 5.71
N MET A 2 -31.82 -58.47 5.82
CA MET A 2 -31.79 -57.49 4.72
C MET A 2 -30.38 -57.47 4.09
N PRO A 3 -30.22 -57.42 2.78
CA PRO A 3 -28.91 -57.42 2.15
C PRO A 3 -28.28 -56.03 2.20
N SER A 4 -27.01 -55.98 2.63
CA SER A 4 -26.13 -54.82 2.63
C SER A 4 -25.83 -54.42 1.18
N VAL A 5 -26.25 -53.23 0.78
CA VAL A 5 -25.88 -52.63 -0.52
C VAL A 5 -24.46 -52.07 -0.40
N LYS A 6 -23.46 -52.79 -0.89
CA LYS A 6 -22.12 -52.28 -1.12
C LYS A 6 -22.16 -51.38 -2.36
N ASN A 7 -22.17 -50.05 -2.14
CA ASN A 7 -22.01 -49.05 -3.21
C ASN A 7 -20.57 -49.08 -3.70
N LYS A 8 -20.31 -49.79 -4.83
CA LYS A 8 -19.03 -49.75 -5.53
C LYS A 8 -18.98 -48.45 -6.35
N MET A 9 -18.22 -47.46 -5.88
CA MET A 9 -17.90 -46.27 -6.69
C MET A 9 -17.22 -46.71 -7.98
N SER A 10 -17.68 -46.16 -9.12
CA SER A 10 -17.11 -46.37 -10.46
C SER A 10 -15.69 -45.77 -10.55
N PRO A 11 -14.76 -46.35 -11.34
CA PRO A 11 -13.42 -45.79 -11.59
C PRO A 11 -13.46 -44.38 -12.21
N ALA A 12 -14.57 -44.00 -12.85
CA ALA A 12 -14.79 -42.66 -13.39
C ALA A 12 -15.03 -41.64 -12.30
N ASP A 13 -15.76 -42.01 -11.22
CA ASP A 13 -16.06 -41.12 -10.06
C ASP A 13 -14.79 -40.83 -9.24
N SER A 14 -13.85 -41.78 -9.16
CA SER A 14 -12.57 -41.59 -8.47
C SER A 14 -11.66 -40.57 -9.18
N LYS A 15 -11.63 -40.58 -10.54
CA LYS A 15 -10.83 -39.61 -11.33
C LYS A 15 -11.41 -38.19 -11.33
N VAL A 16 -12.73 -38.06 -11.24
CA VAL A 16 -13.40 -36.76 -11.11
C VAL A 16 -13.11 -36.18 -9.72
N ASN A 17 -13.19 -36.99 -8.66
CA ASN A 17 -12.90 -36.56 -7.30
C ASN A 17 -11.44 -36.15 -7.09
N THR A 18 -10.47 -36.82 -7.73
CA THR A 18 -9.06 -36.52 -7.61
C THR A 18 -8.67 -35.20 -8.30
N ARG A 19 -9.42 -34.74 -9.31
CA ARG A 19 -9.21 -33.46 -10.01
C ARG A 19 -9.97 -32.29 -9.38
N LEU A 20 -11.11 -32.53 -8.74
CA LEU A 20 -11.91 -31.51 -8.09
C LEU A 20 -11.29 -31.02 -6.77
N SER A 21 -10.59 -31.89 -6.04
CA SER A 21 -10.00 -31.53 -4.73
C SER A 21 -8.95 -30.41 -4.79
N PRO A 22 -7.92 -30.45 -5.66
CA PRO A 22 -6.97 -29.36 -5.80
C PRO A 22 -7.63 -28.08 -6.33
N MET A 23 -8.54 -28.22 -7.31
CA MET A 23 -9.23 -27.06 -7.89
C MET A 23 -10.11 -26.34 -6.84
N ILE A 24 -10.74 -27.04 -5.93
CA ILE A 24 -11.53 -26.44 -4.84
C ILE A 24 -10.60 -25.72 -3.87
N LEU A 25 -9.49 -26.33 -3.46
CA LEU A 25 -8.53 -25.74 -2.53
C LEU A 25 -7.90 -24.47 -3.11
N ASP A 26 -7.60 -24.44 -4.41
CA ASP A 26 -7.03 -23.25 -5.05
C ASP A 26 -8.00 -22.08 -5.16
N HIS A 27 -9.31 -22.32 -5.02
CA HIS A 27 -10.33 -21.25 -5.03
C HIS A 27 -10.75 -20.81 -3.61
N LEU A 28 -10.19 -21.41 -2.56
CA LEU A 28 -10.43 -20.94 -1.19
C LEU A 28 -9.73 -19.59 -0.96
N SER A 29 -10.40 -18.72 -0.21
CA SER A 29 -9.81 -17.45 0.23
C SER A 29 -8.87 -17.60 1.43
N SER A 30 -8.99 -18.72 2.16
CA SER A 30 -8.08 -19.07 3.25
C SER A 30 -6.81 -19.69 2.69
N ALA A 31 -5.67 -19.31 3.23
CA ALA A 31 -4.39 -19.93 2.90
C ALA A 31 -4.34 -21.34 3.50
N VAL A 32 -4.17 -22.34 2.64
CA VAL A 32 -4.10 -23.75 3.03
C VAL A 32 -2.71 -24.28 2.69
N VAL A 33 -2.04 -24.85 3.69
CA VAL A 33 -0.71 -25.45 3.58
C VAL A 33 -0.76 -26.86 4.12
N LEU A 34 -0.13 -27.80 3.44
CA LEU A 34 0.11 -29.15 3.94
C LEU A 34 1.60 -29.34 4.21
N LEU A 35 1.92 -29.78 5.42
CA LEU A 35 3.28 -30.13 5.83
C LEU A 35 3.41 -31.63 6.11
N ASP A 36 4.61 -32.18 5.89
CA ASP A 36 4.96 -33.53 6.32
C ASP A 36 5.30 -33.57 7.84
N LYS A 37 5.64 -34.78 8.34
CA LYS A 37 6.07 -34.99 9.74
C LYS A 37 7.31 -34.21 10.17
N ASN A 38 8.12 -33.76 9.22
CA ASN A 38 9.32 -32.97 9.45
C ASN A 38 9.07 -31.46 9.24
N LEU A 39 7.81 -31.08 9.10
CA LEU A 39 7.36 -29.70 8.79
C LEU A 39 7.89 -29.16 7.46
N ARG A 40 8.02 -30.05 6.43
CA ARG A 40 8.33 -29.64 5.08
C ARG A 40 7.07 -29.44 4.27
N TYR A 41 7.09 -28.43 3.40
CA TYR A 41 5.96 -28.11 2.54
C TYR A 41 5.70 -29.22 1.52
N LEU A 42 4.47 -29.77 1.53
CA LEU A 42 3.96 -30.73 0.54
C LEU A 42 2.99 -30.06 -0.44
N TYR A 43 2.21 -29.09 0.02
CA TYR A 43 1.24 -28.38 -0.80
C TYR A 43 0.97 -26.99 -0.26
N LEU A 44 0.73 -26.05 -1.19
CA LEU A 44 0.21 -24.71 -0.92
C LEU A 44 -0.88 -24.41 -1.94
N ASN A 45 -2.01 -23.85 -1.51
CA ASN A 45 -3.00 -23.31 -2.42
C ASN A 45 -2.65 -21.89 -2.86
N GLN A 46 -3.37 -21.33 -3.83
CA GLN A 46 -3.11 -20.00 -4.37
C GLN A 46 -3.16 -18.89 -3.31
N ALA A 47 -4.04 -19.01 -2.31
CA ALA A 47 -4.13 -18.05 -1.20
C ALA A 47 -2.89 -18.11 -0.30
N ALA A 48 -2.33 -19.32 -0.06
CA ALA A 48 -1.09 -19.49 0.70
C ALA A 48 0.14 -18.97 -0.06
N GLU A 49 0.21 -19.16 -1.38
CA GLU A 49 1.27 -18.58 -2.23
C GLU A 49 1.26 -17.05 -2.12
N GLY A 50 0.07 -16.44 -2.17
CA GLY A 50 -0.11 -14.99 -2.02
C GLY A 50 0.24 -14.48 -0.62
N LEU A 51 -0.13 -15.23 0.43
CA LEU A 51 0.13 -14.86 1.83
C LEU A 51 1.62 -14.95 2.17
N LEU A 52 2.28 -16.04 1.76
CA LEU A 52 3.68 -16.32 2.06
C LEU A 52 4.66 -15.71 1.04
N ALA A 53 4.13 -15.10 -0.04
CA ALA A 53 4.89 -14.53 -1.15
C ALA A 53 5.89 -15.52 -1.78
N VAL A 54 5.51 -16.81 -1.87
CA VAL A 54 6.32 -17.89 -2.42
C VAL A 54 5.46 -18.79 -3.30
N SER A 55 6.02 -19.27 -4.42
CA SER A 55 5.31 -20.23 -5.27
C SER A 55 5.37 -21.65 -4.71
N HIS A 56 4.33 -22.45 -4.97
CA HIS A 56 4.29 -23.86 -4.59
C HIS A 56 5.57 -24.63 -5.02
N GLN A 57 6.03 -24.40 -6.25
CA GLN A 57 7.23 -25.06 -6.78
C GLN A 57 8.49 -24.72 -5.99
N HIS A 58 8.61 -23.49 -5.53
CA HIS A 58 9.75 -23.05 -4.75
C HIS A 58 9.68 -23.54 -3.30
N ALA A 59 8.49 -23.57 -2.70
CA ALA A 59 8.30 -24.00 -1.32
C ALA A 59 8.39 -25.53 -1.14
N TYR A 60 8.02 -26.31 -2.15
CA TYR A 60 7.95 -27.77 -2.04
C TYR A 60 9.24 -28.40 -1.52
N GLY A 61 9.13 -29.19 -0.45
CA GLY A 61 10.24 -29.84 0.21
C GLY A 61 11.10 -28.97 1.14
N GLN A 62 10.92 -27.63 1.15
CA GLN A 62 11.60 -26.75 2.10
C GLN A 62 10.98 -26.87 3.50
N LEU A 63 11.74 -26.56 4.53
CA LEU A 63 11.22 -26.49 5.89
C LEU A 63 10.33 -25.25 6.10
N PHE A 64 9.29 -25.38 6.91
CA PHE A 64 8.45 -24.25 7.28
C PHE A 64 9.27 -23.06 7.84
N SER A 65 10.27 -23.37 8.67
CA SER A 65 11.15 -22.37 9.28
C SER A 65 12.09 -21.65 8.31
N ASP A 66 12.30 -22.16 7.10
CA ASP A 66 13.17 -21.53 6.10
C ASP A 66 12.47 -20.36 5.41
N LEU A 67 11.15 -20.47 5.21
CA LEU A 67 10.33 -19.46 4.57
C LEU A 67 9.66 -18.51 5.56
N VAL A 68 9.36 -18.99 6.77
CA VAL A 68 8.64 -18.25 7.79
C VAL A 68 9.41 -18.28 9.09
N ARG A 69 9.83 -17.11 9.58
CA ARG A 69 10.34 -16.95 10.93
C ARG A 69 9.16 -16.66 11.85
N ASP A 70 9.05 -17.47 12.88
CA ASP A 70 8.02 -17.33 13.91
C ASP A 70 8.59 -16.51 15.08
N THR A 71 7.79 -15.58 15.56
CA THR A 71 8.11 -14.81 16.77
C THR A 71 7.61 -15.49 18.06
N GLY A 72 6.99 -16.65 17.93
CA GLY A 72 6.45 -17.46 19.02
C GLY A 72 6.91 -18.92 18.95
N ASP A 73 6.13 -19.82 19.54
CA ASP A 73 6.47 -21.24 19.70
C ASP A 73 5.66 -22.15 18.76
N LEU A 74 5.33 -21.65 17.54
CA LEU A 74 4.52 -22.40 16.55
C LEU A 74 5.13 -23.73 16.17
N LYS A 75 6.47 -23.78 16.00
CA LYS A 75 7.15 -25.02 15.66
C LYS A 75 6.95 -26.10 16.73
N ALA A 76 7.08 -25.75 18.01
CA ALA A 76 6.83 -26.69 19.12
C ALA A 76 5.37 -27.12 19.15
N SER A 77 4.42 -26.18 18.92
CA SER A 77 2.99 -26.46 18.85
C SER A 77 2.63 -27.38 17.66
N PHE A 78 3.25 -27.22 16.51
CA PHE A 78 3.05 -28.10 15.34
C PHE A 78 3.53 -29.52 15.62
N LEU A 79 4.72 -29.68 16.21
CA LEU A 79 5.25 -30.98 16.58
C LEU A 79 4.39 -31.67 17.64
N HIS A 80 3.94 -30.92 18.66
CA HIS A 80 3.03 -31.42 19.68
C HIS A 80 1.68 -31.87 19.08
N ALA A 81 1.12 -31.12 18.12
CA ALA A 81 -0.10 -31.52 17.43
C ALA A 81 0.09 -32.83 16.64
N LEU A 82 1.23 -33.00 15.96
CA LEU A 82 1.55 -34.25 15.24
C LEU A 82 1.70 -35.44 16.18
N GLU A 83 2.31 -35.26 17.36
CA GLU A 83 2.51 -36.30 18.36
C GLU A 83 1.22 -36.72 19.05
N THR A 84 0.38 -35.75 19.42
CA THR A 84 -0.84 -35.99 20.20
C THR A 84 -2.06 -36.28 19.34
N GLY A 85 -1.99 -35.96 18.03
CA GLY A 85 -3.15 -36.05 17.13
C GLY A 85 -4.25 -35.04 17.42
N THR A 86 -3.97 -34.00 18.24
CA THR A 86 -4.95 -32.98 18.62
C THR A 86 -4.75 -31.70 17.82
N PRO A 87 -5.82 -31.17 17.17
CA PRO A 87 -5.72 -29.90 16.48
C PRO A 87 -5.59 -28.75 17.49
N PHE A 88 -4.91 -27.67 17.05
CA PHE A 88 -4.88 -26.42 17.83
C PHE A 88 -5.10 -25.20 16.96
N THR A 89 -5.49 -24.11 17.57
CA THR A 89 -5.64 -22.81 16.91
C THR A 89 -4.89 -21.75 17.70
N GLN A 90 -4.01 -21.02 17.02
CA GLN A 90 -3.35 -19.84 17.55
C GLN A 90 -3.89 -18.61 16.85
N ARG A 91 -4.45 -17.69 17.62
CA ARG A 91 -4.93 -16.40 17.13
C ARG A 91 -3.83 -15.37 17.19
N GLN A 92 -3.84 -14.43 16.24
CA GLN A 92 -2.91 -13.29 16.18
C GLN A 92 -1.44 -13.72 16.22
N ALA A 93 -1.10 -14.80 15.52
CA ALA A 93 0.29 -15.21 15.35
C ALA A 93 0.99 -14.24 14.39
N THR A 94 2.17 -13.73 14.77
CA THR A 94 2.98 -12.88 13.90
C THR A 94 3.98 -13.73 13.16
N LEU A 95 3.86 -13.80 11.84
CA LEU A 95 4.79 -14.49 10.95
C LEU A 95 5.69 -13.47 10.26
N THR A 96 7.00 -13.63 10.36
CA THR A 96 7.98 -12.84 9.60
C THR A 96 8.35 -13.61 8.34
N LEU A 97 7.99 -13.08 7.16
CA LEU A 97 8.30 -13.70 5.88
C LEU A 97 9.78 -13.52 5.54
N GLY A 98 10.50 -14.63 5.37
CA GLY A 98 11.95 -14.62 5.15
C GLY A 98 12.39 -13.89 3.88
N THR A 99 11.55 -13.89 2.84
CA THR A 99 11.83 -13.26 1.54
C THR A 99 11.62 -11.74 1.51
N LEU A 100 10.77 -11.20 2.37
CA LEU A 100 10.37 -9.78 2.34
C LEU A 100 10.65 -9.03 3.64
N HIS A 101 11.13 -9.71 4.70
CA HIS A 101 11.27 -9.17 6.06
C HIS A 101 9.98 -8.48 6.56
N GLN A 102 8.82 -8.93 6.07
CA GLN A 102 7.51 -8.36 6.38
C GLN A 102 6.82 -9.21 7.45
N ASN A 103 6.29 -8.54 8.47
CA ASN A 103 5.46 -9.19 9.48
C ASN A 103 4.02 -9.27 9.00
N VAL A 104 3.43 -10.46 9.08
CA VAL A 104 2.03 -10.72 8.75
C VAL A 104 1.33 -11.27 9.98
N LEU A 105 0.22 -10.67 10.39
CA LEU A 105 -0.60 -11.15 11.49
C LEU A 105 -1.64 -12.12 10.95
N VAL A 106 -1.67 -13.35 11.47
CA VAL A 106 -2.54 -14.41 10.99
C VAL A 106 -3.18 -15.18 12.15
N ASP A 107 -4.40 -15.67 11.92
CA ASP A 107 -4.95 -16.76 12.70
C ASP A 107 -4.55 -18.08 12.04
N ILE A 108 -3.97 -19.00 12.79
CA ILE A 108 -3.48 -20.30 12.31
C ILE A 108 -4.25 -21.41 13.03
N SER A 109 -4.87 -22.29 12.25
CA SER A 109 -5.39 -23.56 12.74
C SER A 109 -4.56 -24.70 12.16
N ALA A 110 -4.07 -25.57 13.01
CA ALA A 110 -3.28 -26.74 12.64
C ALA A 110 -4.04 -28.02 12.97
N THR A 111 -4.30 -28.81 11.97
CA THR A 111 -5.05 -30.09 12.08
C THR A 111 -4.16 -31.24 11.64
N PRO A 112 -3.82 -32.16 12.54
CA PRO A 112 -3.11 -33.39 12.18
C PRO A 112 -3.97 -34.26 11.28
N LEU A 113 -3.37 -34.77 10.20
CA LEU A 113 -4.00 -35.69 9.26
C LEU A 113 -3.37 -37.08 9.34
N PRO A 114 -4.02 -38.13 8.77
CA PRO A 114 -3.40 -39.43 8.58
C PRO A 114 -2.02 -39.32 7.90
N GLU A 115 -1.17 -40.32 8.06
CA GLU A 115 0.18 -40.37 7.50
C GLU A 115 1.15 -39.34 8.09
N GLN A 116 0.89 -38.87 9.33
CA GLN A 116 1.73 -37.90 10.04
C GLN A 116 1.94 -36.60 9.24
N SER A 117 0.92 -36.13 8.55
CA SER A 117 0.92 -34.81 7.90
C SER A 117 0.11 -33.80 8.70
N LEU A 118 0.40 -32.51 8.52
CA LEU A 118 -0.24 -31.41 9.21
C LEU A 118 -0.87 -30.46 8.22
N LEU A 119 -2.17 -30.28 8.32
CA LEU A 119 -2.92 -29.27 7.56
C LEU A 119 -2.90 -27.97 8.35
N LEU A 120 -2.38 -26.90 7.73
CA LEU A 120 -2.45 -25.55 8.26
C LEU A 120 -3.47 -24.75 7.47
N GLU A 121 -4.41 -24.15 8.17
CA GLU A 121 -5.31 -23.13 7.65
C GLU A 121 -4.88 -21.79 8.25
N MET A 122 -4.51 -20.84 7.40
CA MET A 122 -4.09 -19.51 7.83
C MET A 122 -5.04 -18.47 7.26
N GLN A 123 -5.48 -17.57 8.12
CA GLN A 123 -6.31 -16.44 7.75
C GLN A 123 -5.61 -15.15 8.13
N ALA A 124 -5.21 -14.37 7.12
CA ALA A 124 -4.61 -13.06 7.39
C ALA A 124 -5.64 -12.17 8.10
N MET A 125 -5.31 -11.74 9.32
CA MET A 125 -6.13 -10.76 10.05
C MET A 125 -6.04 -9.36 9.43
N ASP A 126 -4.95 -9.08 8.74
CA ASP A 126 -4.74 -7.80 8.08
C ASP A 126 -5.85 -7.41 7.10
N ARG A 127 -6.61 -8.36 6.57
CA ARG A 127 -7.65 -8.04 5.59
C ARG A 127 -8.79 -7.21 6.18
N LEU A 128 -9.32 -7.59 7.36
CA LEU A 128 -10.40 -6.84 8.01
C LEU A 128 -9.87 -5.56 8.67
N VAL A 129 -8.74 -5.66 9.35
CA VAL A 129 -8.08 -4.50 9.95
C VAL A 129 -7.63 -3.53 8.85
N ARG A 130 -7.09 -4.04 7.74
CA ARG A 130 -6.69 -3.23 6.59
C ARG A 130 -7.88 -2.57 5.90
N ILE A 131 -8.99 -3.29 5.67
CA ILE A 131 -10.21 -2.70 5.09
C ILE A 131 -10.74 -1.61 6.01
N SER A 132 -10.83 -1.86 7.32
CA SER A 132 -11.27 -0.87 8.30
C SER A 132 -10.34 0.35 8.35
N ARG A 133 -9.02 0.13 8.26
CA ARG A 133 -8.02 1.20 8.24
C ARG A 133 -8.07 1.99 6.92
N GLU A 134 -8.18 1.32 5.78
CA GLU A 134 -8.36 1.94 4.46
C GLU A 134 -9.65 2.78 4.42
N GLU A 135 -10.77 2.26 4.94
CA GLU A 135 -12.03 3.00 5.05
C GLU A 135 -11.90 4.22 5.98
N ALA A 136 -11.22 4.09 7.11
CA ALA A 136 -10.97 5.19 8.03
C ALA A 136 -10.08 6.27 7.38
N ILE A 137 -9.03 5.88 6.67
CA ILE A 137 -8.15 6.80 5.92
C ILE A 137 -8.95 7.54 4.85
N VAL A 138 -9.71 6.82 4.01
CA VAL A 138 -10.50 7.42 2.93
C VAL A 138 -11.58 8.37 3.48
N SER A 139 -12.29 7.98 4.53
CA SER A 139 -13.29 8.82 5.20
C SER A 139 -12.67 10.08 5.81
N SER A 140 -11.53 9.92 6.48
CA SER A 140 -10.79 11.04 7.06
C SER A 140 -10.26 12.00 6.00
N GLN A 141 -9.71 11.48 4.89
CA GLN A 141 -9.27 12.29 3.75
C GLN A 141 -10.41 13.08 3.14
N GLN A 142 -11.59 12.47 2.94
CA GLN A 142 -12.76 13.18 2.42
C GLN A 142 -13.19 14.31 3.33
N THR A 143 -13.28 14.07 4.63
CA THR A 143 -13.64 15.10 5.64
C THR A 143 -12.59 16.21 5.65
N SER A 144 -11.32 15.86 5.65
CA SER A 144 -10.22 16.82 5.63
C SER A 144 -10.18 17.66 4.35
N ARG A 145 -10.44 17.05 3.19
CA ARG A 145 -10.56 17.79 1.92
C ARG A 145 -11.75 18.76 1.92
N HIS A 146 -12.88 18.39 2.52
CA HIS A 146 -14.03 19.30 2.66
C HIS A 146 -13.72 20.48 3.58
N LEU A 147 -13.10 20.22 4.74
CA LEU A 147 -12.68 21.28 5.66
C LEU A 147 -11.63 22.20 5.05
N ALA A 148 -10.59 21.63 4.41
CA ALA A 148 -9.57 22.42 3.73
C ALA A 148 -10.15 23.30 2.62
N ARG A 149 -11.14 22.80 1.87
CA ARG A 149 -11.82 23.55 0.82
C ARG A 149 -12.64 24.71 1.39
N GLY A 150 -13.37 24.48 2.49
CA GLY A 150 -14.11 25.55 3.20
C GLY A 150 -13.16 26.65 3.71
N LEU A 151 -12.10 26.26 4.42
CA LEU A 151 -11.10 27.20 4.93
C LEU A 151 -10.40 27.99 3.81
N ALA A 152 -10.09 27.35 2.70
CA ALA A 152 -9.46 28.04 1.59
C ALA A 152 -10.37 29.11 0.95
N HIS A 153 -11.66 28.85 0.83
CA HIS A 153 -12.61 29.88 0.38
C HIS A 153 -12.67 31.04 1.36
N GLU A 154 -12.67 30.76 2.67
CA GLU A 154 -12.68 31.78 3.71
C GLU A 154 -11.36 32.58 3.80
N ILE A 155 -10.22 32.00 3.41
CA ILE A 155 -8.93 32.68 3.33
C ILE A 155 -8.82 33.51 2.03
N LYS A 156 -9.27 32.98 0.89
CA LYS A 156 -9.22 33.70 -0.38
C LYS A 156 -10.05 34.99 -0.38
N ASN A 157 -11.18 34.99 0.32
CA ASN A 157 -12.05 36.15 0.40
C ASN A 157 -11.35 37.39 1.00
N PRO A 158 -10.75 37.35 2.20
CA PRO A 158 -10.03 38.50 2.76
C PRO A 158 -8.79 38.89 1.94
N LEU A 159 -8.06 37.86 1.35
CA LEU A 159 -6.93 38.14 0.45
C LEU A 159 -7.37 38.90 -0.81
N GLY A 160 -8.51 38.56 -1.38
CA GLY A 160 -9.13 39.31 -2.47
C GLY A 160 -9.50 40.76 -2.08
N GLY A 161 -9.99 40.95 -0.87
CA GLY A 161 -10.27 42.27 -0.30
C GLY A 161 -9.02 43.11 -0.13
N ILE A 162 -7.96 42.55 0.48
CA ILE A 162 -6.67 43.20 0.68
C ILE A 162 -6.05 43.60 -0.65
N ARG A 163 -6.02 42.68 -1.63
CA ARG A 163 -5.54 42.93 -2.99
C ARG A 163 -6.32 44.09 -3.67
N GLY A 164 -7.66 44.04 -3.61
CA GLY A 164 -8.52 45.07 -4.20
C GLY A 164 -8.30 46.46 -3.56
N ALA A 165 -8.18 46.52 -2.24
CA ALA A 165 -7.89 47.76 -1.51
C ALA A 165 -6.50 48.31 -1.90
N ALA A 166 -5.48 47.47 -1.98
CA ALA A 166 -4.14 47.88 -2.40
C ALA A 166 -4.10 48.39 -3.85
N GLN A 167 -4.88 47.77 -4.76
CA GLN A 167 -5.02 48.23 -6.15
C GLN A 167 -5.70 49.61 -6.26
N LEU A 168 -6.75 49.84 -5.44
CA LEU A 168 -7.41 51.16 -5.38
C LEU A 168 -6.48 52.21 -4.80
N LEU A 169 -5.75 51.86 -3.74
CA LEU A 169 -4.77 52.75 -3.13
C LEU A 169 -3.64 53.12 -4.10
N ALA A 170 -3.10 52.15 -4.85
CA ALA A 170 -2.08 52.38 -5.87
C ALA A 170 -2.50 53.40 -6.94
N ARG A 171 -3.80 53.41 -7.30
CA ARG A 171 -4.34 54.39 -8.26
C ARG A 171 -4.57 55.78 -7.66
N ALA A 172 -4.75 55.89 -6.35
CA ALA A 172 -5.03 57.12 -5.65
C ALA A 172 -3.77 57.82 -5.15
N LEU A 173 -2.65 57.12 -5.01
CA LEU A 173 -1.42 57.66 -4.50
C LEU A 173 -0.69 58.52 -5.57
N PRO A 174 -0.33 59.78 -5.21
CA PRO A 174 0.38 60.65 -6.14
C PRO A 174 1.89 60.39 -6.17
N ASP A 175 2.43 59.65 -5.19
CA ASP A 175 3.87 59.41 -5.00
C ASP A 175 4.25 57.97 -5.47
N ALA A 176 5.15 57.90 -6.40
CA ALA A 176 5.68 56.65 -6.95
C ALA A 176 6.38 55.78 -5.87
N SER A 177 6.99 56.39 -4.84
CA SER A 177 7.62 55.65 -3.74
C SER A 177 6.62 54.89 -2.88
N LEU A 178 5.42 55.41 -2.70
CA LEU A 178 4.34 54.76 -1.97
C LEU A 178 3.65 53.68 -2.81
N THR A 179 3.69 53.80 -4.12
CA THR A 179 3.17 52.79 -5.03
C THR A 179 3.95 51.48 -4.93
N GLU A 180 5.21 51.54 -4.57
CA GLU A 180 6.06 50.34 -4.32
C GLU A 180 5.47 49.48 -3.18
N TYR A 181 5.04 50.09 -2.09
CA TYR A 181 4.42 49.34 -0.97
C TYR A 181 3.11 48.67 -1.37
N THR A 182 2.29 49.31 -2.20
CA THR A 182 1.04 48.68 -2.69
C THR A 182 1.32 47.57 -3.63
N ARG A 183 2.39 47.60 -4.41
CA ARG A 183 2.85 46.52 -5.27
C ARG A 183 3.25 45.30 -4.42
N ILE A 184 4.05 45.49 -3.37
CA ILE A 184 4.45 44.41 -2.46
C ILE A 184 3.22 43.77 -1.81
N ILE A 185 2.22 44.53 -1.37
CA ILE A 185 0.99 44.00 -0.77
C ILE A 185 0.23 43.13 -1.79
N ILE A 186 0.12 43.59 -3.03
CA ILE A 186 -0.54 42.82 -4.09
C ILE A 186 0.19 41.52 -4.36
N GLU A 187 1.52 41.56 -4.52
CA GLU A 187 2.36 40.38 -4.77
C GLU A 187 2.26 39.36 -3.64
N GLU A 188 2.31 39.79 -2.36
CA GLU A 188 2.17 38.88 -1.23
C GLU A 188 0.74 38.31 -1.11
N ALA A 189 -0.30 39.11 -1.39
CA ALA A 189 -1.66 38.59 -1.41
C ALA A 189 -1.86 37.55 -2.53
N ASP A 190 -1.29 37.76 -3.72
CA ASP A 190 -1.31 36.80 -4.81
C ASP A 190 -0.49 35.55 -4.47
N ARG A 191 0.67 35.69 -3.84
CA ARG A 191 1.51 34.58 -3.38
C ARG A 191 0.79 33.70 -2.34
N LEU A 192 0.10 34.32 -1.37
CA LEU A 192 -0.69 33.61 -0.37
C LEU A 192 -1.87 32.89 -1.01
N ARG A 193 -2.54 33.51 -1.96
CA ARG A 193 -3.64 32.87 -2.70
C ARG A 193 -3.14 31.64 -3.45
N ASP A 194 -2.01 31.74 -4.16
CA ASP A 194 -1.40 30.62 -4.89
C ASP A 194 -0.91 29.52 -3.95
N LEU A 195 -0.47 29.86 -2.74
CA LEU A 195 -0.15 28.88 -1.70
C LEU A 195 -1.39 28.10 -1.28
N VAL A 196 -2.50 28.79 -1.01
CA VAL A 196 -3.79 28.18 -0.67
C VAL A 196 -4.30 27.30 -1.81
N ASP A 197 -4.14 27.71 -3.07
CA ASP A 197 -4.51 26.91 -4.24
C ASP A 197 -3.67 25.63 -4.36
N ARG A 198 -2.38 25.70 -4.12
CA ARG A 198 -1.51 24.52 -4.08
C ARG A 198 -1.86 23.56 -2.94
N MET A 199 -2.33 24.09 -1.79
CA MET A 199 -2.79 23.29 -0.65
C MET A 199 -4.04 22.47 -0.97
N LEU A 200 -4.90 22.93 -1.86
CA LEU A 200 -6.15 22.24 -2.21
C LEU A 200 -6.00 21.19 -3.31
N GLY A 201 -4.89 21.22 -4.02
CA GLY A 201 -4.71 20.42 -5.24
C GLY A 201 -5.51 20.95 -6.42
N SER A 202 -5.49 20.23 -7.54
CA SER A 202 -6.26 20.60 -8.73
C SER A 202 -7.77 20.60 -8.45
N HIS A 203 -8.45 21.69 -8.83
CA HIS A 203 -9.90 21.85 -8.68
C HIS A 203 -10.69 21.28 -9.87
N GLU A 204 -9.98 20.89 -10.92
CA GLU A 204 -10.61 20.33 -12.10
C GLU A 204 -11.08 18.90 -11.86
N PRO A 205 -12.26 18.51 -12.34
CA PRO A 205 -12.68 17.13 -12.28
C PRO A 205 -11.66 16.25 -13.01
N PRO A 206 -11.33 15.05 -12.47
CA PRO A 206 -10.30 14.19 -13.04
C PRO A 206 -10.66 13.79 -14.47
N VAL A 207 -9.72 13.94 -15.40
CA VAL A 207 -9.86 13.47 -16.77
C VAL A 207 -9.39 12.02 -16.83
N MET A 208 -10.35 11.09 -16.70
CA MET A 208 -10.06 9.66 -16.73
C MET A 208 -9.71 9.22 -18.15
N GLN A 209 -8.55 8.61 -18.31
CA GLN A 209 -8.03 8.08 -19.58
C GLN A 209 -7.09 6.90 -19.32
N PRO A 210 -6.87 6.03 -20.33
CA PRO A 210 -5.82 5.01 -20.24
C PRO A 210 -4.45 5.67 -20.06
N VAL A 211 -3.73 5.32 -19.00
CA VAL A 211 -2.42 5.89 -18.66
C VAL A 211 -1.40 4.77 -18.49
N ASN A 212 -0.29 4.88 -19.20
CA ASN A 212 0.86 4.04 -18.96
C ASN A 212 1.59 4.54 -17.72
N ILE A 213 1.61 3.72 -16.66
CA ILE A 213 2.14 4.13 -15.37
C ILE A 213 3.67 4.28 -15.39
N HIS A 214 4.37 3.52 -16.25
CA HIS A 214 5.82 3.64 -16.40
C HIS A 214 6.21 4.98 -17.02
N GLU A 215 5.43 5.49 -17.99
CA GLU A 215 5.66 6.83 -18.54
C GLU A 215 5.49 7.93 -17.47
N VAL A 216 4.52 7.76 -16.57
CA VAL A 216 4.32 8.71 -15.46
C VAL A 216 5.52 8.67 -14.51
N LEU A 217 6.00 7.46 -14.15
CA LEU A 217 7.17 7.28 -13.30
C LEU A 217 8.45 7.85 -13.93
N GLU A 218 8.68 7.63 -15.23
CA GLU A 218 9.83 8.23 -15.93
C GLU A 218 9.72 9.76 -16.00
N ARG A 219 8.51 10.31 -16.12
CA ARG A 219 8.32 11.76 -16.05
C ARG A 219 8.59 12.29 -14.64
N VAL A 220 8.20 11.58 -13.58
CA VAL A 220 8.58 11.91 -12.20
C VAL A 220 10.10 11.96 -12.05
N LEU A 221 10.79 10.90 -12.49
CA LEU A 221 12.26 10.85 -12.42
C LEU A 221 12.93 12.00 -13.17
N SER A 222 12.43 12.32 -14.37
CA SER A 222 12.92 13.43 -15.17
C SER A 222 12.81 14.79 -14.45
N LEU A 223 11.67 15.03 -13.76
CA LEU A 223 11.46 16.25 -12.98
C LEU A 223 12.36 16.30 -11.74
N ILE A 224 12.47 15.18 -11.04
CA ILE A 224 13.33 15.07 -9.86
C ILE A 224 14.81 15.25 -10.20
N HIS A 225 15.29 14.68 -11.31
CA HIS A 225 16.65 14.89 -11.79
C HIS A 225 16.93 16.38 -12.12
N ALA A 226 15.96 17.08 -12.68
CA ALA A 226 16.08 18.50 -12.95
C ALA A 226 16.13 19.35 -11.67
N GLU A 227 15.47 18.90 -10.59
CA GLU A 227 15.37 19.62 -9.31
C GLU A 227 16.55 19.33 -8.36
N TYR A 228 16.97 18.06 -8.27
CA TYR A 228 17.94 17.57 -7.26
C TYR A 228 19.27 17.08 -7.86
N GLY A 229 19.40 17.04 -9.20
CA GLY A 229 20.58 16.50 -9.87
C GLY A 229 20.76 14.99 -9.65
N GLU A 230 22.03 14.55 -9.56
CA GLU A 230 22.40 13.13 -9.38
C GLU A 230 22.71 12.76 -7.91
N SER A 231 22.17 13.50 -6.95
CA SER A 231 22.48 13.31 -5.52
C SER A 231 21.87 12.02 -4.93
N ILE A 232 20.95 11.37 -5.64
CA ILE A 232 20.23 10.17 -5.20
C ILE A 232 20.24 9.14 -6.31
N THR A 233 20.51 7.88 -5.93
CA THR A 233 20.48 6.76 -6.88
C THR A 233 19.04 6.23 -7.02
N PHE A 234 18.55 6.17 -8.28
CA PHE A 234 17.24 5.62 -8.59
C PHE A 234 17.35 4.25 -9.25
N GLN A 235 16.70 3.24 -8.65
CA GLN A 235 16.58 1.91 -9.21
C GLN A 235 15.16 1.68 -9.75
N ARG A 236 15.06 1.08 -10.95
CA ARG A 236 13.80 0.72 -11.61
C ARG A 236 13.58 -0.78 -11.51
N ASP A 237 12.45 -1.17 -10.94
CA ASP A 237 12.02 -2.58 -10.83
C ASP A 237 10.59 -2.69 -11.38
N TYR A 238 10.47 -2.48 -12.70
CA TYR A 238 9.18 -2.40 -13.39
C TYR A 238 8.72 -3.75 -13.89
N ASP A 239 7.42 -4.04 -13.69
CA ASP A 239 6.74 -5.19 -14.28
C ASP A 239 6.36 -4.88 -15.75
N PRO A 240 7.02 -5.50 -16.75
CA PRO A 240 6.74 -5.21 -18.15
C PRO A 240 5.35 -5.66 -18.61
N SER A 241 4.65 -6.47 -17.83
CA SER A 241 3.29 -6.95 -18.12
C SER A 241 2.19 -6.00 -17.67
N MET A 242 2.56 -4.84 -17.10
CA MET A 242 1.62 -3.85 -16.58
C MET A 242 0.76 -3.27 -17.71
N PRO A 243 -0.57 -3.44 -17.68
CA PRO A 243 -1.46 -2.79 -18.64
C PRO A 243 -1.65 -1.31 -18.27
N ASP A 244 -2.14 -0.52 -19.22
CA ASP A 244 -2.60 0.83 -18.95
C ASP A 244 -3.70 0.83 -17.88
N VAL A 245 -3.67 1.83 -17.01
CA VAL A 245 -4.65 2.01 -15.93
C VAL A 245 -5.55 3.21 -16.25
N GLU A 246 -6.83 3.10 -15.95
CA GLU A 246 -7.76 4.24 -16.05
C GLU A 246 -7.46 5.25 -14.95
N GLY A 247 -7.05 6.46 -15.31
CA GLY A 247 -6.68 7.50 -14.37
C GLY A 247 -6.46 8.86 -14.99
N ASP A 248 -6.31 9.86 -14.13
CA ASP A 248 -5.88 11.20 -14.54
C ASP A 248 -4.35 11.28 -14.45
N ARG A 249 -3.71 11.47 -15.62
CA ARG A 249 -2.24 11.52 -15.72
C ARG A 249 -1.62 12.63 -14.87
N GLY A 250 -2.28 13.78 -14.78
CA GLY A 250 -1.80 14.92 -13.99
C GLY A 250 -1.85 14.64 -12.49
N GLN A 251 -2.96 14.08 -12.02
CA GLN A 251 -3.13 13.73 -10.62
C GLN A 251 -2.18 12.58 -10.21
N LEU A 252 -2.01 11.56 -11.06
CA LEU A 252 -1.04 10.48 -10.81
C LEU A 252 0.39 11.00 -10.74
N LEU A 253 0.77 11.90 -11.66
CA LEU A 253 2.08 12.56 -11.64
C LEU A 253 2.29 13.34 -10.34
N GLN A 254 1.31 14.13 -9.92
CA GLN A 254 1.36 14.93 -8.69
C GLN A 254 1.48 14.05 -7.43
N ALA A 255 0.70 12.98 -7.34
CA ALA A 255 0.74 12.05 -6.22
C ALA A 255 2.12 11.39 -6.10
N LEU A 256 2.66 10.88 -7.20
CA LEU A 256 3.97 10.24 -7.22
C LEU A 256 5.11 11.23 -6.93
N LEU A 257 5.04 12.46 -7.47
CA LEU A 257 6.00 13.51 -7.13
C LEU A 257 5.99 13.83 -5.63
N ASN A 258 4.82 13.92 -5.01
CA ASN A 258 4.71 14.17 -3.57
C ASN A 258 5.36 13.06 -2.75
N ILE A 259 5.13 11.79 -3.11
CA ILE A 259 5.70 10.65 -2.41
C ILE A 259 7.22 10.60 -2.58
N VAL A 260 7.72 10.75 -3.82
CA VAL A 260 9.16 10.71 -4.11
C VAL A 260 9.89 11.87 -3.45
N ARG A 261 9.33 13.10 -3.48
CA ARG A 261 9.91 14.25 -2.77
C ARG A 261 9.99 14.03 -1.26
N ASN A 262 8.97 13.43 -0.66
CA ASN A 262 9.00 13.09 0.76
C ASN A 262 10.13 12.09 1.09
N ALA A 263 10.33 11.08 0.24
CA ALA A 263 11.44 10.13 0.37
C ALA A 263 12.80 10.84 0.26
N ILE A 264 12.99 11.68 -0.77
CA ILE A 264 14.20 12.46 -0.97
C ILE A 264 14.52 13.35 0.23
N GLN A 265 13.52 14.07 0.73
CA GLN A 265 13.70 14.94 1.88
C GLN A 265 14.10 14.16 3.13
N ALA A 266 13.49 12.98 3.38
CA ALA A 266 13.86 12.11 4.49
C ALA A 266 15.31 11.63 4.39
N LEU A 267 15.78 11.30 3.20
CA LEU A 267 17.15 10.88 2.94
C LEU A 267 18.16 12.03 3.17
N HIS A 268 17.82 13.23 2.70
CA HIS A 268 18.68 14.43 2.85
C HIS A 268 18.80 14.88 4.31
N GLU A 269 17.68 14.97 5.04
CA GLU A 269 17.64 15.42 6.45
C GLU A 269 18.43 14.50 7.38
N ASN A 270 18.45 13.21 7.07
CA ASN A 270 19.18 12.22 7.87
C ASN A 270 20.59 11.93 7.35
N HIS A 271 21.05 12.66 6.33
CA HIS A 271 22.36 12.44 5.72
C HIS A 271 22.63 10.96 5.41
N THR A 272 21.62 10.27 4.87
CA THR A 272 21.65 8.82 4.64
C THR A 272 22.80 8.49 3.68
N PRO A 273 23.74 7.62 4.08
CA PRO A 273 24.82 7.18 3.20
C PRO A 273 24.21 6.36 2.04
N ASP A 274 24.80 6.52 0.84
CA ASP A 274 24.33 5.84 -0.37
C ASP A 274 22.82 5.96 -0.60
N ALA A 275 22.30 7.20 -0.46
CA ALA A 275 20.89 7.51 -0.58
C ALA A 275 20.29 6.94 -1.87
N GLY A 276 19.31 6.06 -1.75
CA GLY A 276 18.71 5.34 -2.86
C GLY A 276 17.20 5.20 -2.76
N ILE A 277 16.54 5.28 -3.91
CA ILE A 277 15.10 5.07 -4.03
C ILE A 277 14.85 4.03 -5.13
N THR A 278 14.08 2.99 -4.80
CA THR A 278 13.62 1.99 -5.77
C THR A 278 12.16 2.24 -6.12
N LEU A 279 11.88 2.41 -7.41
CA LEU A 279 10.52 2.46 -7.95
C LEU A 279 10.16 1.08 -8.47
N ARG A 280 9.18 0.44 -7.83
CA ARG A 280 8.74 -0.91 -8.18
C ARG A 280 7.29 -0.89 -8.63
N THR A 281 6.97 -1.63 -9.68
CA THR A 281 5.59 -1.84 -10.13
C THR A 281 5.26 -3.33 -10.16
N ARG A 282 4.02 -3.70 -9.76
CA ARG A 282 3.54 -5.09 -9.81
C ARG A 282 2.06 -5.13 -10.15
N VAL A 283 1.66 -6.08 -10.96
CA VAL A 283 0.24 -6.38 -11.22
C VAL A 283 -0.30 -7.30 -10.14
N GLN A 284 -1.37 -6.87 -9.48
CA GLN A 284 -2.11 -7.71 -8.54
C GLN A 284 -3.46 -8.11 -9.14
N ARG A 285 -3.75 -9.41 -9.12
CA ARG A 285 -5.00 -9.96 -9.64
C ARG A 285 -6.00 -10.20 -8.53
N ARG A 286 -7.29 -9.97 -8.82
CA ARG A 286 -8.40 -10.20 -7.89
C ARG A 286 -8.20 -9.51 -6.53
N PHE A 287 -7.72 -8.29 -6.58
CA PHE A 287 -7.43 -7.50 -5.40
C PHE A 287 -8.66 -6.67 -4.97
N THR A 288 -8.94 -6.64 -3.67
CA THR A 288 -10.05 -5.86 -3.13
C THR A 288 -9.52 -4.53 -2.58
N ILE A 289 -10.05 -3.42 -3.08
CA ILE A 289 -9.80 -2.06 -2.57
C ILE A 289 -11.09 -1.59 -1.92
N GLY A 290 -11.06 -1.33 -0.62
CA GLY A 290 -12.28 -1.06 0.16
C GLY A 290 -13.29 -2.21 0.02
N LYS A 291 -14.50 -1.90 -0.50
CA LYS A 291 -15.58 -2.91 -0.71
C LYS A 291 -15.63 -3.49 -2.12
N ARG A 292 -14.81 -3.00 -3.06
CA ARG A 292 -14.87 -3.42 -4.46
C ARG A 292 -13.72 -4.35 -4.81
N GLN A 293 -14.04 -5.49 -5.42
CA GLN A 293 -13.06 -6.40 -5.98
C GLN A 293 -12.71 -5.94 -7.40
N HIS A 294 -11.41 -5.77 -7.66
CA HIS A 294 -10.87 -5.43 -8.96
C HIS A 294 -10.20 -6.66 -9.59
N ARG A 295 -10.41 -6.84 -10.89
CA ARG A 295 -9.77 -7.94 -11.64
C ARG A 295 -8.25 -7.79 -11.68
N LEU A 296 -7.80 -6.57 -11.88
CA LEU A 296 -6.38 -6.19 -11.92
C LEU A 296 -6.21 -4.88 -11.14
N VAL A 297 -5.15 -4.78 -10.37
CA VAL A 297 -4.71 -3.58 -9.65
C VAL A 297 -3.25 -3.35 -9.95
N CYS A 298 -2.89 -2.13 -10.28
CA CYS A 298 -1.51 -1.68 -10.36
C CYS A 298 -1.03 -1.32 -8.96
N ARG A 299 0.01 -1.99 -8.47
CA ARG A 299 0.72 -1.64 -7.25
C ARG A 299 2.01 -0.93 -7.63
N ILE A 300 2.22 0.24 -7.03
CA ILE A 300 3.43 1.03 -7.16
C ILE A 300 4.05 1.16 -5.77
N ASP A 301 5.29 0.71 -5.62
CA ASP A 301 6.05 0.85 -4.38
C ASP A 301 7.18 1.85 -4.62
N VAL A 302 7.27 2.85 -3.74
CA VAL A 302 8.42 3.76 -3.64
C VAL A 302 9.17 3.37 -2.37
N LEU A 303 10.35 2.80 -2.53
CA LEU A 303 11.15 2.24 -1.44
C LEU A 303 12.40 3.11 -1.28
N ASP A 304 12.56 3.74 -0.16
CA ASP A 304 13.76 4.47 0.22
C ASP A 304 14.57 3.70 1.28
N ASN A 305 15.87 4.00 1.38
CA ASN A 305 16.75 3.45 2.42
C ASN A 305 16.93 4.42 3.60
N GLY A 306 15.95 5.28 3.82
CA GLY A 306 15.94 6.26 4.90
C GLY A 306 15.61 5.66 6.28
N PRO A 307 15.45 6.52 7.30
CA PRO A 307 15.22 6.11 8.69
C PRO A 307 13.84 5.49 8.92
N GLY A 308 12.95 5.55 7.93
CA GLY A 308 11.57 5.12 8.06
C GLY A 308 10.69 6.15 8.81
N ILE A 309 9.44 5.75 9.05
CA ILE A 309 8.43 6.57 9.72
C ILE A 309 8.22 6.02 11.13
N PRO A 310 8.33 6.86 12.19
CA PRO A 310 8.05 6.44 13.57
C PRO A 310 6.67 5.79 13.69
N ALA A 311 6.57 4.71 14.49
CA ALA A 311 5.33 3.94 14.63
C ALA A 311 4.13 4.81 15.06
N GLU A 312 4.36 5.81 15.89
CA GLU A 312 3.36 6.76 16.40
C GLU A 312 2.77 7.64 15.30
N MET A 313 3.53 7.87 14.22
CA MET A 313 3.11 8.72 13.10
C MET A 313 2.48 7.94 11.96
N GLN A 314 2.69 6.64 11.85
CA GLN A 314 2.25 5.83 10.70
C GLN A 314 0.74 5.91 10.45
N ASP A 315 -0.07 6.06 11.48
CA ASP A 315 -1.53 6.17 11.36
C ASP A 315 -2.00 7.59 11.01
N THR A 316 -1.14 8.59 11.21
CA THR A 316 -1.51 10.00 11.09
C THR A 316 -0.87 10.73 9.92
N ILE A 317 0.14 10.13 9.24
CA ILE A 317 0.86 10.78 8.12
C ILE A 317 -0.01 11.18 6.93
N PHE A 318 -1.19 10.58 6.79
CA PHE A 318 -2.15 10.91 5.72
C PHE A 318 -3.13 12.02 6.13
N PHE A 319 -3.12 12.47 7.40
CA PHE A 319 -3.95 13.60 7.81
C PHE A 319 -3.30 14.91 7.39
N PRO A 320 -4.08 15.87 6.87
CA PRO A 320 -3.56 17.16 6.49
C PRO A 320 -2.98 17.91 7.68
N MET A 321 -1.94 18.72 7.43
CA MET A 321 -1.22 19.52 8.43
C MET A 321 -0.46 18.71 9.49
N ILE A 322 -0.39 17.40 9.36
CA ILE A 322 0.50 16.59 10.20
C ILE A 322 1.84 16.46 9.49
N SER A 323 2.84 17.03 10.12
CA SER A 323 4.24 16.96 9.66
C SER A 323 5.13 16.66 10.85
N GLY A 324 6.04 15.73 10.68
CA GLY A 324 7.14 15.50 11.64
C GLY A 324 8.24 16.55 11.56
N ARG A 325 8.06 17.61 10.73
CA ARG A 325 9.07 18.62 10.36
C ARG A 325 8.57 20.03 10.69
N ALA A 326 9.49 20.89 11.16
CA ALA A 326 9.17 22.26 11.48
C ALA A 326 8.73 23.07 10.25
N ASP A 327 9.33 22.84 9.08
CA ASP A 327 9.04 23.55 7.83
C ASP A 327 8.10 22.79 6.89
N GLY A 328 7.66 21.61 7.29
CA GLY A 328 6.76 20.77 6.48
C GLY A 328 5.32 21.25 6.54
N THR A 329 4.69 21.45 5.37
CA THR A 329 3.25 21.83 5.30
C THR A 329 2.32 20.71 5.75
N GLY A 330 2.79 19.47 5.85
CA GLY A 330 1.97 18.30 6.19
C GLY A 330 0.86 17.97 5.18
N LEU A 331 0.94 18.48 3.95
CA LEU A 331 -0.11 18.38 2.95
C LEU A 331 0.23 17.40 1.81
N GLY A 332 1.50 17.14 1.59
CA GLY A 332 1.95 16.34 0.44
C GLY A 332 1.33 14.94 0.38
N LEU A 333 1.33 14.21 1.50
CA LEU A 333 0.74 12.86 1.58
C LEU A 333 -0.80 12.88 1.67
N ALA A 334 -1.38 13.94 2.22
CA ALA A 334 -2.84 14.10 2.26
C ALA A 334 -3.45 14.40 0.88
N ILE A 335 -2.64 14.95 -0.05
CA ILE A 335 -3.03 15.27 -1.43
C ILE A 335 -2.73 14.09 -2.38
N ALA A 336 -1.70 13.29 -2.08
CA ALA A 336 -1.33 12.11 -2.86
C ALA A 336 -2.37 10.99 -2.71
#